data_640f6b7b1c0678a3830464d2271c930f
#
_entry.id   640f6b7b1c0678a3830464d2271c930f
#
_cell.length_a   1.000
_cell.length_b   1.000
_cell.length_c   1.000
_cell.angle_alpha   90.00
_cell.angle_beta   90.00
_cell.angle_gamma   90.00
#
_symmetry.space_group_name_H-M   'P 1'
#
loop_
_entity.id
_entity.type
_entity.pdbx_description
1 polymer ?
#
loop_
_entity_poly.entity_id
_entity_poly.type
_entity_poly.pdbx_seq_one_letter_code
_entity_poly.pdbx_strand_id
1 'polypeptide(L)'
;THLWLAGLVYANIGYWVENLFRLVSKGVLDSRNQIFPFLFCYTIAMWALYLALGTPKKARWFARRMFEGDDKKAQLHSQIYYFVVVFLFIFFGEIIVGTLFERISGQQLWNYSGIPLHITQYTSIPTTLALTTGVMVLMENFFTPLMTRIQKMPYKTVLRLDYILGTLIVADWLVMMISINFFKVQPAYWSIQF
;
A
#
# COMPACT_ATOMS: atom_id res chain seq x y z
N THR A 1 -3.15 -4.19 -17.76
CA THR A 1 -4.18 -5.17 -17.36
C THR A 1 -3.69 -6.05 -16.20
N HIS A 2 -2.83 -7.08 -16.39
CA HIS A 2 -2.43 -8.01 -15.33
C HIS A 2 -1.87 -7.33 -14.07
N LEU A 3 -0.98 -6.33 -14.26
CA LEU A 3 -0.42 -5.56 -13.14
C LEU A 3 -1.49 -4.66 -12.48
N TRP A 4 -2.46 -4.18 -13.27
CA TRP A 4 -3.60 -3.43 -12.74
C TRP A 4 -4.43 -4.32 -11.81
N LEU A 5 -4.84 -5.50 -12.26
CA LEU A 5 -5.61 -6.43 -11.42
C LEU A 5 -4.86 -6.83 -10.14
N ALA A 6 -3.54 -7.08 -10.24
CA ALA A 6 -2.73 -7.31 -9.05
C ALA A 6 -2.78 -6.12 -8.07
N GLY A 7 -2.73 -4.88 -8.57
CA GLY A 7 -2.87 -3.68 -7.76
C GLY A 7 -4.22 -3.59 -7.05
N LEU A 8 -5.31 -3.94 -7.71
CA LEU A 8 -6.63 -3.95 -7.10
C LEU A 8 -6.74 -5.00 -5.96
N VAL A 9 -6.09 -6.15 -6.12
CA VAL A 9 -5.98 -7.14 -5.04
C VAL A 9 -5.18 -6.57 -3.87
N TYR A 10 -4.09 -5.85 -4.13
CA TYR A 10 -3.30 -5.19 -3.08
C TYR A 10 -4.07 -4.06 -2.38
N ALA A 11 -4.95 -3.36 -3.08
CA ALA A 11 -5.85 -2.38 -2.47
C ALA A 11 -6.76 -3.01 -1.41
N ASN A 12 -7.28 -4.21 -1.69
CA ASN A 12 -8.08 -4.97 -0.73
C ASN A 12 -7.24 -5.48 0.44
N ILE A 13 -6.07 -6.07 0.17
CA ILE A 13 -5.15 -6.51 1.23
C ILE A 13 -4.78 -5.33 2.14
N GLY A 14 -4.43 -4.18 1.56
CA GLY A 14 -4.10 -2.97 2.31
C GLY A 14 -5.23 -2.50 3.22
N TYR A 15 -6.47 -2.55 2.75
CA TYR A 15 -7.64 -2.24 3.56
C TYR A 15 -7.73 -3.12 4.82
N TRP A 16 -7.54 -4.43 4.68
CA TRP A 16 -7.57 -5.35 5.83
C TRP A 16 -6.35 -5.22 6.73
N VAL A 17 -5.17 -4.95 6.19
CA VAL A 17 -3.96 -4.67 6.99
C VAL A 17 -4.16 -3.43 7.85
N GLU A 18 -4.69 -2.34 7.29
CA GLU A 18 -5.01 -1.12 8.04
C GLU A 18 -6.04 -1.37 9.14
N ASN A 19 -7.10 -2.11 8.84
CA ASN A 19 -8.12 -2.44 9.83
C ASN A 19 -7.57 -3.35 10.93
N LEU A 20 -6.71 -4.32 10.60
CA LEU A 20 -6.04 -5.16 11.60
C LEU A 20 -5.13 -4.33 12.52
N PHE A 21 -4.35 -3.41 11.95
CA PHE A 21 -3.53 -2.49 12.73
C PHE A 21 -4.39 -1.65 13.69
N ARG A 22 -5.53 -1.12 13.23
CA ARG A 22 -6.44 -0.34 14.08
C ARG A 22 -7.13 -1.19 15.13
N LEU A 23 -7.50 -2.42 14.80
CA LEU A 23 -8.06 -3.35 15.77
C LEU A 23 -7.08 -3.59 16.93
N VAL A 24 -5.82 -3.88 16.61
CA VAL A 24 -4.78 -4.15 17.63
C VAL A 24 -4.40 -2.90 18.41
N SER A 25 -4.32 -1.73 17.75
CA SER A 25 -3.85 -0.50 18.39
C SER A 25 -4.94 0.31 19.10
N LYS A 26 -6.19 0.21 18.65
CA LYS A 26 -7.30 1.06 19.12
C LYS A 26 -8.59 0.30 19.43
N GLY A 27 -8.66 -1.01 19.20
CA GLY A 27 -9.87 -1.80 19.35
C GLY A 27 -10.99 -1.41 18.35
N VAL A 28 -10.65 -0.91 17.17
CA VAL A 28 -11.63 -0.40 16.20
C VAL A 28 -11.41 -1.02 14.82
N LEU A 29 -12.52 -1.45 14.21
CA LEU A 29 -12.61 -1.70 12.77
C LEU A 29 -13.53 -0.66 12.14
N ASP A 30 -13.15 -0.09 11.00
CA ASP A 30 -13.96 0.91 10.32
C ASP A 30 -13.86 0.88 8.79
N SER A 31 -14.68 1.69 8.14
CA SER A 31 -14.76 1.80 6.68
C SER A 31 -13.51 2.39 6.03
N ARG A 32 -12.56 2.92 6.78
CA ARG A 32 -11.37 3.64 6.27
C ARG A 32 -11.73 4.76 5.27
N ASN A 33 -12.85 5.43 5.51
CA ASN A 33 -13.42 6.48 4.65
C ASN A 33 -13.84 5.99 3.24
N GLN A 34 -13.96 4.67 3.06
CA GLN A 34 -14.33 4.04 1.79
C GLN A 34 -15.69 3.33 1.91
N ILE A 35 -16.43 3.25 0.80
CA ILE A 35 -17.66 2.46 0.69
C ILE A 35 -17.30 0.98 0.53
N PHE A 36 -16.29 0.71 -0.31
CA PHE A 36 -15.81 -0.64 -0.59
C PHE A 36 -14.53 -0.95 0.18
N PRO A 37 -14.22 -2.22 0.46
CA PRO A 37 -13.03 -2.63 1.23
C PRO A 37 -11.75 -2.55 0.39
N PHE A 38 -11.42 -1.37 -0.12
CA PHE A 38 -10.24 -1.14 -0.94
C PHE A 38 -9.59 0.20 -0.60
N LEU A 39 -8.26 0.21 -0.50
CA LEU A 39 -7.47 1.44 -0.37
C LEU A 39 -6.60 1.64 -1.60
N PHE A 40 -6.99 2.54 -2.48
CA PHE A 40 -6.34 2.76 -3.77
C PHE A 40 -4.86 3.17 -3.65
N CYS A 41 -4.45 3.79 -2.55
CA CYS A 41 -3.05 4.11 -2.28
C CYS A 41 -2.14 2.88 -2.28
N TYR A 42 -2.62 1.70 -1.84
CA TYR A 42 -1.86 0.45 -1.87
C TYR A 42 -1.65 -0.07 -3.30
N THR A 43 -2.60 0.17 -4.21
CA THR A 43 -2.39 -0.08 -5.65
C THR A 43 -1.22 0.73 -6.17
N ILE A 44 -1.23 2.04 -5.91
CA ILE A 44 -0.18 2.96 -6.37
C ILE A 44 1.17 2.59 -5.76
N ALA A 45 1.20 2.32 -4.44
CA ALA A 45 2.42 1.92 -3.74
C ALA A 45 3.01 0.62 -4.31
N MET A 46 2.18 -0.41 -4.53
CA MET A 46 2.61 -1.68 -5.12
C MET A 46 3.20 -1.48 -6.53
N TRP A 47 2.54 -0.67 -7.37
CA TRP A 47 3.08 -0.39 -8.71
C TRP A 47 4.40 0.36 -8.64
N ALA A 48 4.49 1.41 -7.84
CA ALA A 48 5.71 2.19 -7.69
C ALA A 48 6.87 1.29 -7.23
N LEU A 49 6.65 0.47 -6.21
CA LEU A 49 7.65 -0.47 -5.70
C LEU A 49 8.03 -1.54 -6.75
N TYR A 50 7.04 -2.17 -7.40
CA TYR A 50 7.34 -3.19 -8.39
C TYR A 50 8.06 -2.63 -9.63
N LEU A 51 7.63 -1.47 -10.14
CA LEU A 51 8.25 -0.85 -11.31
C LEU A 51 9.65 -0.33 -11.01
N ALA A 52 9.86 0.26 -9.84
CA ALA A 52 11.16 0.79 -9.44
C ALA A 52 12.13 -0.29 -8.92
N LEU A 53 11.65 -1.19 -8.06
CA LEU A 53 12.50 -2.10 -7.28
C LEU A 53 12.36 -3.58 -7.67
N GLY A 54 11.28 -3.97 -8.36
CA GLY A 54 11.00 -5.38 -8.68
C GLY A 54 10.51 -6.16 -7.47
N THR A 55 11.13 -7.31 -7.20
CA THR A 55 10.80 -8.18 -6.05
C THR A 55 12.00 -8.30 -5.12
N PRO A 56 11.80 -8.63 -3.82
CA PRO A 56 12.89 -8.67 -2.84
C PRO A 56 14.09 -9.55 -3.24
N LYS A 57 13.84 -10.75 -3.76
CA LYS A 57 14.92 -11.67 -4.18
C LYS A 57 15.62 -11.24 -5.47
N LYS A 58 14.99 -10.41 -6.28
CA LYS A 58 15.50 -9.91 -7.56
C LYS A 58 15.35 -8.41 -7.64
N ALA A 59 15.91 -7.71 -6.65
CA ALA A 59 15.84 -6.26 -6.57
C ALA A 59 16.55 -5.58 -7.74
N ARG A 60 15.93 -4.53 -8.23
CA ARG A 60 16.45 -3.71 -9.30
C ARG A 60 16.29 -2.23 -8.94
N TRP A 61 16.97 -1.37 -9.65
CA TRP A 61 16.67 0.05 -9.66
C TRP A 61 16.20 0.40 -11.07
N PHE A 62 14.87 0.55 -11.23
CA PHE A 62 14.18 0.63 -12.52
C PHE A 62 14.54 -0.56 -13.44
N ALA A 63 15.27 -0.33 -14.54
CA ALA A 63 15.65 -1.38 -15.49
C ALA A 63 16.93 -2.13 -15.10
N ARG A 64 17.75 -1.61 -14.15
CA ARG A 64 19.05 -2.17 -13.79
C ARG A 64 18.91 -3.12 -12.61
N ARG A 65 19.30 -4.40 -12.80
CA ARG A 65 19.43 -5.36 -11.71
C ARG A 65 20.57 -4.93 -10.79
N MET A 66 20.35 -4.93 -9.47
CA MET A 66 21.33 -4.45 -8.50
C MET A 66 22.36 -5.52 -8.12
N PHE A 67 21.95 -6.79 -8.11
CA PHE A 67 22.82 -7.91 -7.74
C PHE A 67 22.72 -8.99 -8.81
N GLU A 68 23.88 -9.45 -9.30
CA GLU A 68 23.99 -10.53 -10.26
C GLU A 68 24.06 -11.88 -9.53
N GLY A 69 23.56 -12.94 -10.19
CA GLY A 69 23.49 -14.29 -9.62
C GLY A 69 22.13 -14.59 -8.99
N ASP A 70 21.86 -15.88 -8.81
CA ASP A 70 20.66 -16.42 -8.18
C ASP A 70 21.02 -17.28 -6.95
N ASP A 71 22.25 -17.19 -6.49
CA ASP A 71 22.74 -17.87 -5.28
C ASP A 71 22.17 -17.22 -4.02
N LYS A 72 22.19 -17.94 -2.89
CA LYS A 72 21.64 -17.48 -1.62
C LYS A 72 22.21 -16.15 -1.15
N LYS A 73 23.50 -15.91 -1.42
CA LYS A 73 24.18 -14.68 -1.02
C LYS A 73 23.69 -13.48 -1.82
N ALA A 74 23.57 -13.61 -3.14
CA ALA A 74 23.01 -12.55 -4.00
C ALA A 74 21.56 -12.25 -3.63
N GLN A 75 20.74 -13.27 -3.35
CA GLN A 75 19.38 -13.09 -2.89
C GLN A 75 19.31 -12.34 -1.55
N LEU A 76 20.17 -12.69 -0.57
CA LEU A 76 20.21 -11.99 0.71
C LEU A 76 20.57 -10.51 0.55
N HIS A 77 21.60 -10.20 -0.25
CA HIS A 77 21.97 -8.80 -0.52
C HIS A 77 20.83 -8.05 -1.21
N SER A 78 20.14 -8.72 -2.14
CA SER A 78 18.96 -8.17 -2.83
C SER A 78 17.83 -7.84 -1.83
N GLN A 79 17.53 -8.74 -0.90
CA GLN A 79 16.52 -8.57 0.13
C GLN A 79 16.88 -7.42 1.10
N ILE A 80 18.14 -7.35 1.56
CA ILE A 80 18.61 -6.26 2.43
C ILE A 80 18.49 -4.92 1.72
N TYR A 81 18.97 -4.83 0.49
CA TYR A 81 18.82 -3.60 -0.31
C TYR A 81 17.36 -3.20 -0.48
N TYR A 82 16.50 -4.16 -0.86
CA TYR A 82 15.07 -3.93 -1.03
C TYR A 82 14.44 -3.41 0.27
N PHE A 83 14.75 -4.04 1.41
CA PHE A 83 14.26 -3.63 2.73
C PHE A 83 14.66 -2.18 3.05
N VAL A 84 15.94 -1.85 2.91
CA VAL A 84 16.44 -0.49 3.20
C VAL A 84 15.78 0.56 2.31
N VAL A 85 15.69 0.29 1.01
CA VAL A 85 15.09 1.25 0.07
C VAL A 85 13.59 1.40 0.33
N VAL A 86 12.86 0.31 0.58
CA VAL A 86 11.42 0.37 0.91
C VAL A 86 11.20 1.11 2.23
N PHE A 87 12.05 0.85 3.25
CA PHE A 87 11.98 1.59 4.52
C PHE A 87 12.10 3.10 4.29
N LEU A 88 13.09 3.54 3.54
CA LEU A 88 13.28 4.96 3.23
C LEU A 88 12.10 5.53 2.41
N PHE A 89 11.59 4.75 1.47
CA PHE A 89 10.43 5.14 0.66
C PHE A 89 9.17 5.34 1.49
N ILE A 90 8.89 4.43 2.42
CA ILE A 90 7.75 4.56 3.34
C ILE A 90 7.99 5.73 4.29
N PHE A 91 9.16 5.79 4.91
CA PHE A 91 9.50 6.82 5.89
C PHE A 91 9.32 8.23 5.33
N PHE A 92 9.96 8.53 4.22
CA PHE A 92 9.85 9.85 3.58
C PHE A 92 8.50 10.04 2.88
N GLY A 93 7.95 8.98 2.30
CA GLY A 93 6.63 9.00 1.66
C GLY A 93 5.52 9.39 2.62
N GLU A 94 5.49 8.83 3.82
CA GLU A 94 4.51 9.19 4.86
C GLU A 94 4.61 10.66 5.26
N ILE A 95 5.83 11.18 5.44
CA ILE A 95 6.04 12.60 5.77
C ILE A 95 5.55 13.50 4.64
N ILE A 96 5.96 13.22 3.41
CA ILE A 96 5.62 14.05 2.25
C ILE A 96 4.11 14.00 1.99
N VAL A 97 3.54 12.81 1.89
CA VAL A 97 2.12 12.64 1.57
C VAL A 97 1.24 13.17 2.70
N GLY A 98 1.57 12.86 3.97
CA GLY A 98 0.83 13.35 5.12
C GLY A 98 0.84 14.87 5.23
N THR A 99 2.02 15.50 5.10
CA THR A 99 2.16 16.96 5.15
C THR A 99 1.44 17.62 3.96
N LEU A 100 1.61 17.08 2.76
CA LEU A 100 0.98 17.65 1.56
C LEU A 100 -0.55 17.53 1.63
N PHE A 101 -1.06 16.38 2.05
CA PHE A 101 -2.48 16.13 2.19
C PHE A 101 -3.11 17.10 3.21
N GLU A 102 -2.49 17.26 4.40
CA GLU A 102 -2.98 18.18 5.42
C GLU A 102 -2.98 19.63 4.93
N ARG A 103 -1.92 20.07 4.23
CA ARG A 103 -1.87 21.41 3.65
C ARG A 103 -2.99 21.69 2.65
N ILE A 104 -3.35 20.70 1.83
CA ILE A 104 -4.38 20.84 0.80
C ILE A 104 -5.79 20.71 1.40
N SER A 105 -6.01 19.68 2.21
CA SER A 105 -7.34 19.35 2.74
C SER A 105 -7.70 20.08 4.05
N GLY A 106 -6.68 20.47 4.83
CA GLY A 106 -6.86 20.95 6.20
C GLY A 106 -7.15 19.81 7.19
N GLN A 107 -7.02 18.55 6.78
CA GLN A 107 -7.34 17.39 7.60
C GLN A 107 -6.22 16.35 7.59
N GLN A 108 -6.07 15.63 8.71
CA GLN A 108 -5.12 14.52 8.83
C GLN A 108 -5.81 13.19 8.54
N LEU A 109 -5.24 12.38 7.63
CA LEU A 109 -5.72 11.02 7.38
C LEU A 109 -5.24 10.01 8.43
N TRP A 110 -4.05 10.26 9.00
CA TRP A 110 -3.46 9.45 10.08
C TRP A 110 -2.59 10.34 10.97
N ASN A 111 -2.33 9.88 12.19
CA ASN A 111 -1.47 10.56 13.14
C ASN A 111 -0.79 9.54 14.04
N TYR A 112 0.53 9.56 14.10
CA TYR A 112 1.36 8.66 14.90
C TYR A 112 2.00 9.34 16.12
N SER A 113 1.58 10.56 16.50
CA SER A 113 2.13 11.27 17.65
C SER A 113 2.03 10.50 18.98
N GLY A 114 1.06 9.57 19.09
CA GLY A 114 0.92 8.70 20.25
C GLY A 114 1.78 7.43 20.21
N ILE A 115 2.57 7.22 19.14
CA ILE A 115 3.41 6.02 19.00
C ILE A 115 4.85 6.36 19.43
N PRO A 116 5.51 5.52 20.25
CA PRO A 116 6.90 5.73 20.61
C PRO A 116 7.81 5.86 19.38
N LEU A 117 8.88 6.65 19.49
CA LEU A 117 9.84 6.90 18.40
C LEU A 117 9.19 7.47 17.11
N HIS A 118 8.11 8.24 17.25
CA HIS A 118 7.63 9.05 16.14
C HIS A 118 8.65 10.17 15.85
N ILE A 119 8.91 10.41 14.57
CA ILE A 119 9.80 11.46 14.10
C ILE A 119 9.00 12.70 13.72
N THR A 120 7.85 12.48 13.13
CA THR A 120 6.82 13.48 12.85
C THR A 120 5.45 12.89 13.22
N GLN A 121 4.41 13.72 13.19
CA GLN A 121 3.03 13.21 13.37
C GLN A 121 2.60 12.20 12.28
N TYR A 122 3.33 12.12 11.18
CA TYR A 122 3.01 11.25 10.04
C TYR A 122 3.85 9.98 9.97
N THR A 123 4.98 9.90 10.67
CA THR A 123 5.84 8.71 10.63
C THR A 123 6.46 8.39 11.97
N SER A 124 6.61 7.09 12.24
CA SER A 124 7.34 6.56 13.39
C SER A 124 8.20 5.38 12.99
N ILE A 125 9.32 5.18 13.66
CA ILE A 125 10.23 4.06 13.36
C ILE A 125 9.51 2.70 13.47
N PRO A 126 8.73 2.39 14.53
CA PRO A 126 8.04 1.11 14.64
C PRO A 126 7.01 0.87 13.53
N THR A 127 6.22 1.89 13.17
CA THR A 127 5.21 1.73 12.10
C THR A 127 5.87 1.55 10.73
N THR A 128 6.92 2.32 10.44
CA THR A 128 7.68 2.17 9.18
C THR A 128 8.34 0.80 9.08
N LEU A 129 8.92 0.27 10.17
CA LEU A 129 9.50 -1.07 10.20
C LEU A 129 8.43 -2.15 9.98
N ALA A 130 7.27 -2.04 10.66
CA ALA A 130 6.17 -2.98 10.49
C ALA A 130 5.63 -2.99 9.06
N LEU A 131 5.41 -1.80 8.48
CA LEU A 131 4.96 -1.66 7.09
C LEU A 131 6.00 -2.20 6.10
N THR A 132 7.28 -1.88 6.29
CA THR A 132 8.36 -2.39 5.44
C THR A 132 8.43 -3.91 5.47
N THR A 133 8.34 -4.52 6.66
CA THR A 133 8.31 -5.97 6.83
C THR A 133 7.08 -6.58 6.14
N GLY A 134 5.91 -5.98 6.31
CA GLY A 134 4.68 -6.39 5.62
C GLY A 134 4.82 -6.35 4.10
N VAL A 135 5.37 -5.26 3.56
CA VAL A 135 5.66 -5.13 2.12
C VAL A 135 6.62 -6.22 1.64
N MET A 136 7.72 -6.48 2.40
CA MET A 136 8.65 -7.56 2.07
C MET A 136 7.95 -8.91 1.96
N VAL A 137 7.16 -9.27 2.98
CA VAL A 137 6.41 -10.54 3.02
C VAL A 137 5.44 -10.65 1.85
N LEU A 138 4.67 -9.60 1.58
CA LEU A 138 3.68 -9.59 0.50
C LEU A 138 4.34 -9.65 -0.88
N MET A 139 5.42 -8.90 -1.11
CA MET A 139 6.09 -8.87 -2.41
C MET A 139 6.89 -10.14 -2.67
N GLU A 140 7.42 -10.79 -1.63
CA GLU A 140 8.18 -12.03 -1.78
C GLU A 140 7.28 -13.26 -1.94
N ASN A 141 6.26 -13.38 -1.09
CA ASN A 141 5.51 -14.62 -0.96
C ASN A 141 4.15 -14.60 -1.68
N PHE A 142 3.59 -13.41 -1.92
CA PHE A 142 2.25 -13.28 -2.49
C PHE A 142 2.26 -12.73 -3.92
N PHE A 143 3.12 -11.77 -4.23
CA PHE A 143 3.09 -11.09 -5.53
C PHE A 143 3.35 -12.05 -6.71
N THR A 144 4.41 -12.87 -6.65
CA THR A 144 4.77 -13.78 -7.75
C THR A 144 3.69 -14.85 -8.00
N PRO A 145 3.16 -15.56 -6.97
CA PRO A 145 2.04 -16.48 -7.15
C PRO A 145 0.77 -15.80 -7.70
N LEU A 146 0.46 -14.61 -7.21
CA LEU A 146 -0.68 -13.83 -7.70
C LEU A 146 -0.54 -13.50 -9.18
N MET A 147 0.60 -12.94 -9.59
CA MET A 147 0.87 -12.62 -10.99
C MET A 147 0.81 -13.85 -11.89
N THR A 148 1.35 -14.99 -11.43
CA THR A 148 1.28 -16.26 -12.18
C THR A 148 -0.16 -16.72 -12.37
N ARG A 149 -1.02 -16.56 -11.35
CA ARG A 149 -2.45 -16.90 -11.46
C ARG A 149 -3.18 -15.97 -12.42
N ILE A 150 -2.97 -14.65 -12.28
CA ILE A 150 -3.61 -13.65 -13.15
C ILE A 150 -3.19 -13.86 -14.61
N GLN A 151 -1.93 -14.17 -14.89
CA GLN A 151 -1.43 -14.42 -16.25
C GLN A 151 -2.07 -15.67 -16.91
N LYS A 152 -2.53 -16.64 -16.11
CA LYS A 152 -3.25 -17.83 -16.61
C LYS A 152 -4.73 -17.57 -16.89
N MET A 153 -5.27 -16.44 -16.44
CA MET A 153 -6.68 -16.09 -16.67
C MET A 153 -6.91 -15.67 -18.13
N PRO A 154 -8.08 -15.97 -18.69
CA PRO A 154 -8.46 -15.47 -20.01
C PRO A 154 -8.42 -13.94 -20.05
N TYR A 155 -7.80 -13.36 -21.06
CA TYR A 155 -7.64 -11.90 -21.19
C TYR A 155 -8.96 -11.13 -21.05
N LYS A 156 -10.05 -11.63 -21.63
CA LYS A 156 -11.38 -11.02 -21.50
C LYS A 156 -11.88 -10.97 -20.05
N THR A 157 -11.56 -11.99 -19.26
CA THR A 157 -11.92 -12.03 -17.82
C THR A 157 -11.12 -10.99 -17.04
N VAL A 158 -9.80 -10.93 -17.25
CA VAL A 158 -8.93 -9.91 -16.62
C VAL A 158 -9.42 -8.51 -16.97
N LEU A 159 -9.71 -8.27 -18.25
CA LEU A 159 -10.18 -6.96 -18.71
C LEU A 159 -11.52 -6.55 -18.06
N ARG A 160 -12.48 -7.50 -17.97
CA ARG A 160 -13.78 -7.24 -17.29
C ARG A 160 -13.57 -6.89 -15.81
N LEU A 161 -12.73 -7.66 -15.09
CA LEU A 161 -12.41 -7.40 -13.69
C LEU A 161 -11.72 -6.05 -13.51
N ASP A 162 -10.77 -5.73 -14.39
CA ASP A 162 -10.09 -4.43 -14.38
C ASP A 162 -11.08 -3.27 -14.54
N TYR A 163 -12.02 -3.36 -15.47
CA TYR A 163 -13.03 -2.32 -15.66
C TYR A 163 -13.97 -2.21 -14.47
N ILE A 164 -14.56 -3.32 -14.02
CA ILE A 164 -15.55 -3.30 -12.94
C ILE A 164 -14.91 -2.84 -11.64
N LEU A 165 -13.88 -3.54 -11.17
CA LEU A 165 -13.24 -3.23 -9.90
C LEU A 165 -12.50 -1.89 -9.96
N GLY A 166 -11.80 -1.61 -11.06
CA GLY A 166 -11.09 -0.36 -11.24
C GLY A 166 -12.02 0.84 -11.20
N THR A 167 -13.15 0.78 -11.91
CA THR A 167 -14.16 1.87 -11.87
C THR A 167 -14.72 2.06 -10.47
N LEU A 168 -15.09 0.98 -9.77
CA LEU A 168 -15.64 1.06 -8.42
C LEU A 168 -14.64 1.67 -7.44
N ILE A 169 -13.38 1.20 -7.46
CA ILE A 169 -12.34 1.67 -6.55
C ILE A 169 -11.96 3.13 -6.81
N VAL A 170 -11.82 3.51 -8.08
CA VAL A 170 -11.48 4.89 -8.45
C VAL A 170 -12.66 5.82 -8.11
N ALA A 171 -13.89 5.41 -8.38
CA ALA A 171 -15.07 6.20 -8.02
C ALA A 171 -15.19 6.41 -6.51
N ASP A 172 -15.01 5.34 -5.72
CA ASP A 172 -15.04 5.41 -4.25
C ASP A 172 -13.92 6.32 -3.71
N TRP A 173 -12.71 6.18 -4.23
CA TRP A 173 -11.59 7.06 -3.89
C TRP A 173 -11.87 8.54 -4.25
N LEU A 174 -12.47 8.81 -5.40
CA LEU A 174 -12.86 10.17 -5.81
C LEU A 174 -13.95 10.73 -4.87
N VAL A 175 -14.94 9.94 -4.49
CA VAL A 175 -15.98 10.35 -3.52
C VAL A 175 -15.32 10.73 -2.19
N MET A 176 -14.41 9.93 -1.69
CA MET A 176 -13.65 10.24 -0.47
C MET A 176 -12.86 11.55 -0.63
N MET A 177 -12.10 11.71 -1.73
CA MET A 177 -11.29 12.90 -1.97
C MET A 177 -12.12 14.17 -2.10
N ILE A 178 -13.27 14.10 -2.78
CA ILE A 178 -14.22 15.21 -2.88
C ILE A 178 -14.78 15.54 -1.50
N SER A 179 -15.22 14.55 -0.73
CA SER A 179 -15.77 14.75 0.61
C SER A 179 -14.78 15.45 1.54
N ILE A 180 -13.53 15.03 1.55
CA ILE A 180 -12.49 15.58 2.42
C ILE A 180 -12.06 16.98 1.96
N ASN A 181 -11.83 17.19 0.66
CA ASN A 181 -11.23 18.44 0.18
C ASN A 181 -12.26 19.56 0.02
N PHE A 182 -13.47 19.25 -0.46
CA PHE A 182 -14.51 20.27 -0.71
C PHE A 182 -15.48 20.42 0.46
N PHE A 183 -15.97 19.31 1.00
CA PHE A 183 -16.95 19.34 2.08
C PHE A 183 -16.31 19.33 3.47
N LYS A 184 -14.98 19.12 3.58
CA LYS A 184 -14.24 19.05 4.83
C LYS A 184 -14.76 17.98 5.80
N VAL A 185 -15.34 16.91 5.27
CA VAL A 185 -15.90 15.79 6.03
C VAL A 185 -15.13 14.53 5.69
N GLN A 186 -14.68 13.80 6.71
CA GLN A 186 -14.15 12.43 6.55
C GLN A 186 -15.35 11.48 6.56
N PRO A 187 -15.68 10.82 5.44
CA PRO A 187 -16.82 9.91 5.41
C PRO A 187 -16.58 8.70 6.33
N ALA A 188 -17.56 8.37 7.15
CA ALA A 188 -17.55 7.19 8.01
C ALA A 188 -18.81 6.38 7.74
N TYR A 189 -18.69 5.34 6.91
CA TYR A 189 -19.85 4.55 6.50
C TYR A 189 -20.23 3.50 7.56
N TRP A 190 -19.25 2.98 8.28
CA TRP A 190 -19.45 2.06 9.39
C TRP A 190 -18.23 2.06 10.32
N SER A 191 -18.46 1.72 11.59
CA SER A 191 -17.42 1.54 12.60
C SER A 191 -17.92 0.56 13.66
N ILE A 192 -17.03 -0.34 14.09
CA ILE A 192 -17.28 -1.31 15.15
C ILE A 192 -16.16 -1.13 16.19
N GLN A 193 -16.55 -0.94 17.43
CA GLN A 193 -15.63 -0.80 18.55
C GLN A 193 -15.72 -2.05 19.45
N PHE A 194 -14.55 -2.57 19.85
CA PHE A 194 -14.40 -3.77 20.71
C PHE A 194 -13.87 -3.41 22.08
#